data_d2d85b68a7a52276b7da597b8a017e5c
#
_entry.id   d2d85b68a7a52276b7da597b8a017e5c
#
_cell.length_a   1.000
_cell.length_b   1.000
_cell.length_c   1.000
_cell.angle_alpha   90.00
_cell.angle_beta   90.00
_cell.angle_gamma   90.00
#
_symmetry.space_group_name_H-M   'P 1'
#
loop_
_entity.id
_entity.type
_entity.pdbx_description
1 polymer ?
#
loop_
_entity_poly.entity_id
_entity_poly.type
_entity_poly.pdbx_seq_one_letter_code
_entity_poly.pdbx_strand_id
1 'polypeptide(L)'
;MSLTLSFEELLAYTNEERGKWRAWLGAHPAAMDVPVQPQGSSLPTVGKLIDHIFLVEQRHLQRLREEPLSSATGLTASNAAPLFDYGASVRRELNGFVEGLDDDLANEVRTFDVRSRLWPMTPRKLLFHILLHETRHWAQIALALRLAGYEPPGDHDLFYSRALK
;
A
#
# COMPACT_ATOMS: atom_id res chain seq x y z
N MET A 1 21.19 -13.64 18.39
CA MET A 1 19.80 -13.23 18.18
C MET A 1 19.83 -12.08 17.16
N SER A 2 19.21 -12.23 16.01
CA SER A 2 19.14 -11.15 15.02
C SER A 2 17.78 -10.44 15.18
N LEU A 3 17.79 -9.11 15.38
CA LEU A 3 16.58 -8.29 15.41
C LEU A 3 16.31 -7.71 14.02
N THR A 4 16.22 -8.59 13.01
CA THR A 4 15.94 -8.20 11.62
C THR A 4 14.48 -8.46 11.31
N LEU A 5 13.76 -7.44 10.88
CA LEU A 5 12.43 -7.56 10.30
C LEU A 5 12.57 -8.05 8.85
N SER A 6 11.98 -9.19 8.52
CA SER A 6 11.99 -9.70 7.15
C SER A 6 10.92 -9.01 6.29
N PHE A 7 11.06 -9.14 4.96
CA PHE A 7 10.05 -8.64 4.03
C PHE A 7 8.72 -9.39 4.20
N GLU A 8 8.77 -10.70 4.42
CA GLU A 8 7.62 -11.57 4.60
C GLU A 8 6.82 -11.21 5.87
N GLU A 9 7.54 -10.90 6.97
CA GLU A 9 6.89 -10.47 8.22
C GLU A 9 6.17 -9.13 8.03
N LEU A 10 6.82 -8.16 7.39
CA LEU A 10 6.19 -6.86 7.11
C LEU A 10 5.03 -7.00 6.11
N LEU A 11 5.18 -7.88 5.10
CA LEU A 11 4.14 -8.19 4.14
C LEU A 11 2.92 -8.83 4.82
N ALA A 12 3.13 -9.78 5.73
CA ALA A 12 2.06 -10.40 6.49
C ALA A 12 1.32 -9.37 7.35
N TYR A 13 2.06 -8.49 8.05
CA TYR A 13 1.47 -7.38 8.80
C TYR A 13 0.60 -6.47 7.91
N THR A 14 1.11 -6.01 6.77
CA THR A 14 0.33 -5.15 5.88
C THR A 14 -0.89 -5.85 5.27
N ASN A 15 -0.85 -7.17 5.08
CA ASN A 15 -2.00 -7.96 4.64
C ASN A 15 -3.08 -8.06 5.72
N GLU A 16 -2.71 -8.21 6.99
CA GLU A 16 -3.66 -8.15 8.11
C GLU A 16 -4.36 -6.79 8.18
N GLU A 17 -3.59 -5.69 8.04
CA GLU A 17 -4.13 -4.33 8.01
C GLU A 17 -5.13 -4.13 6.86
N ARG A 18 -4.81 -4.58 5.66
CA ARG A 18 -5.76 -4.54 4.52
C ARG A 18 -7.06 -5.27 4.81
N GLY A 19 -6.98 -6.42 5.46
CA GLY A 19 -8.16 -7.19 5.85
C GLY A 19 -9.07 -6.39 6.80
N LYS A 20 -8.51 -5.75 7.83
CA LYS A 20 -9.24 -4.90 8.78
C LYS A 20 -9.91 -3.72 8.07
N TRP A 21 -9.15 -2.99 7.24
CA TRP A 21 -9.65 -1.85 6.48
C TRP A 21 -10.74 -2.24 5.48
N ARG A 22 -10.57 -3.34 4.75
CA ARG A 22 -11.58 -3.86 3.82
C ARG A 22 -12.90 -4.14 4.52
N ALA A 23 -12.86 -4.85 5.65
CA ALA A 23 -14.05 -5.21 6.40
C ALA A 23 -14.75 -3.97 6.95
N TRP A 24 -13.99 -3.04 7.54
CA TRP A 24 -14.54 -1.84 8.15
C TRP A 24 -15.14 -0.89 7.11
N LEU A 25 -14.44 -0.60 6.02
CA LEU A 25 -14.94 0.28 4.94
C LEU A 25 -16.13 -0.33 4.20
N GLY A 26 -16.19 -1.66 4.09
CA GLY A 26 -17.35 -2.36 3.56
C GLY A 26 -18.61 -2.14 4.42
N ALA A 27 -18.45 -2.03 5.74
CA ALA A 27 -19.55 -1.71 6.68
C ALA A 27 -19.84 -0.19 6.75
N HIS A 28 -18.92 0.68 6.31
CA HIS A 28 -19.02 2.14 6.40
C HIS A 28 -18.77 2.80 5.03
N PRO A 29 -19.60 2.54 4.01
CA PRO A 29 -19.33 3.02 2.64
C PRO A 29 -19.22 4.55 2.54
N ALA A 30 -19.95 5.31 3.34
CA ALA A 30 -19.87 6.78 3.36
C ALA A 30 -18.49 7.29 3.82
N ALA A 31 -17.70 6.48 4.53
CA ALA A 31 -16.36 6.84 4.96
C ALA A 31 -15.38 7.02 3.78
N MET A 32 -15.68 6.45 2.61
CA MET A 32 -14.85 6.61 1.41
C MET A 32 -14.78 8.06 0.90
N ASP A 33 -15.79 8.87 1.19
CA ASP A 33 -15.88 10.26 0.77
C ASP A 33 -15.34 11.25 1.81
N VAL A 34 -14.89 10.77 2.97
CA VAL A 34 -14.31 11.62 4.02
C VAL A 34 -13.06 12.32 3.49
N PRO A 35 -12.95 13.66 3.63
CA PRO A 35 -11.79 14.42 3.21
C PRO A 35 -10.53 14.05 4.00
N VAL A 36 -9.41 13.78 3.30
CA VAL A 36 -8.10 13.49 3.91
C VAL A 36 -7.06 14.59 3.68
N GLN A 37 -7.33 15.50 2.76
CA GLN A 37 -6.43 16.59 2.38
C GLN A 37 -7.24 17.85 2.03
N PRO A 38 -6.60 19.05 2.03
CA PRO A 38 -7.25 20.27 1.60
C PRO A 38 -7.87 20.18 0.20
N GLN A 39 -8.88 20.97 -0.06
CA GLN A 39 -9.47 21.11 -1.40
C GLN A 39 -8.40 21.45 -2.44
N GLY A 40 -8.51 20.84 -3.64
CA GLY A 40 -7.53 21.01 -4.72
C GLY A 40 -6.38 20.00 -4.68
N SER A 41 -6.28 19.14 -3.68
CA SER A 41 -5.36 18.00 -3.68
C SER A 41 -5.76 16.96 -4.73
N SER A 42 -4.78 16.26 -5.29
CA SER A 42 -5.02 15.10 -6.16
C SER A 42 -5.56 13.87 -5.41
N LEU A 43 -5.48 13.88 -4.06
CA LEU A 43 -5.91 12.79 -3.18
C LEU A 43 -6.87 13.35 -2.10
N PRO A 44 -8.06 13.87 -2.49
CA PRO A 44 -8.91 14.65 -1.59
C PRO A 44 -9.66 13.81 -0.56
N THR A 45 -9.93 12.53 -0.84
CA THR A 45 -10.78 11.66 0.00
C THR A 45 -10.08 10.37 0.40
N VAL A 46 -10.65 9.68 1.39
CA VAL A 46 -10.22 8.33 1.83
C VAL A 46 -10.15 7.39 0.63
N GLY A 47 -11.20 7.32 -0.19
CA GLY A 47 -11.22 6.44 -1.36
C GLY A 47 -10.14 6.76 -2.39
N LYS A 48 -9.85 8.05 -2.63
CA LYS A 48 -8.76 8.46 -3.52
C LYS A 48 -7.39 8.12 -2.95
N LEU A 49 -7.24 8.17 -1.63
CA LEU A 49 -5.99 7.77 -0.99
C LEU A 49 -5.77 6.25 -1.05
N ILE A 50 -6.84 5.45 -0.92
CA ILE A 50 -6.79 3.99 -1.09
C ILE A 50 -6.46 3.62 -2.54
N ASP A 51 -7.12 4.24 -3.51
CA ASP A 51 -6.81 4.09 -4.93
C ASP A 51 -5.31 4.37 -5.21
N HIS A 52 -4.79 5.44 -4.62
CA HIS A 52 -3.38 5.80 -4.70
C HIS A 52 -2.45 4.74 -4.08
N ILE A 53 -2.77 4.19 -2.92
CA ILE A 53 -1.97 3.13 -2.26
C ILE A 53 -1.77 1.96 -3.24
N PHE A 54 -2.84 1.43 -3.79
CA PHE A 54 -2.78 0.26 -4.65
C PHE A 54 -2.18 0.55 -6.03
N LEU A 55 -2.45 1.72 -6.60
CA LEU A 55 -1.83 2.14 -7.85
C LEU A 55 -0.30 2.34 -7.70
N VAL A 56 0.15 2.86 -6.57
CA VAL A 56 1.58 3.03 -6.30
C VAL A 56 2.28 1.68 -6.16
N GLU A 57 1.67 0.71 -5.48
CA GLU A 57 2.19 -0.66 -5.40
C GLU A 57 2.35 -1.25 -6.80
N GLN A 58 1.31 -1.18 -7.64
CA GLN A 58 1.39 -1.65 -9.03
C GLN A 58 2.48 -0.96 -9.83
N ARG A 59 2.57 0.36 -9.76
CA ARG A 59 3.60 1.12 -10.49
C ARG A 59 5.02 0.76 -10.06
N HIS A 60 5.23 0.47 -8.78
CA HIS A 60 6.53 0.04 -8.31
C HIS A 60 6.86 -1.40 -8.75
N LEU A 61 5.88 -2.29 -8.76
CA LEU A 61 6.04 -3.63 -9.33
C LEU A 61 6.36 -3.57 -10.83
N GLN A 62 5.65 -2.73 -11.59
CA GLN A 62 5.94 -2.49 -13.01
C GLN A 62 7.35 -1.95 -13.23
N ARG A 63 7.84 -1.03 -12.37
CA ARG A 63 9.24 -0.57 -12.43
C ARG A 63 10.23 -1.71 -12.19
N LEU A 64 9.96 -2.58 -11.22
CA LEU A 64 10.80 -3.74 -10.94
C LEU A 64 10.86 -4.72 -12.11
N ARG A 65 9.77 -4.83 -12.87
CA ARG A 65 9.64 -5.68 -14.08
C ARG A 65 10.01 -4.98 -15.37
N GLU A 66 10.38 -3.68 -15.32
CA GLU A 66 10.67 -2.86 -16.49
C GLU A 66 9.47 -2.76 -17.48
N GLU A 67 8.26 -2.78 -16.93
CA GLU A 67 7.00 -2.68 -17.68
C GLU A 67 6.50 -1.23 -17.78
N PRO A 68 5.66 -0.90 -18.77
CA PRO A 68 4.98 0.40 -18.86
C PRO A 68 4.13 0.68 -17.62
N LEU A 69 4.17 1.93 -17.12
CA LEU A 69 3.46 2.31 -15.91
C LEU A 69 1.97 2.57 -16.18
N SER A 70 1.11 1.97 -15.37
CA SER A 70 -0.31 2.28 -15.35
C SER A 70 -0.57 3.74 -15.01
N SER A 71 -1.44 4.41 -15.75
CA SER A 71 -1.82 5.82 -15.50
C SER A 71 -2.84 5.94 -14.36
N ALA A 72 -3.75 4.97 -14.23
CA ALA A 72 -4.83 4.92 -13.24
C ALA A 72 -5.25 3.46 -13.00
N THR A 73 -6.01 3.21 -11.92
CA THR A 73 -6.66 1.91 -11.70
C THR A 73 -7.88 1.70 -12.61
N GLY A 74 -8.50 2.79 -13.05
CA GLY A 74 -9.76 2.77 -13.79
C GLY A 74 -11.00 2.53 -12.90
N LEU A 75 -10.82 2.54 -11.56
CA LEU A 75 -11.87 2.23 -10.60
C LEU A 75 -12.50 3.48 -9.97
N THR A 76 -13.75 3.34 -9.51
CA THR A 76 -14.45 4.38 -8.77
C THR A 76 -14.00 4.39 -7.32
N ALA A 77 -13.44 5.52 -6.88
CA ALA A 77 -12.85 5.63 -5.54
C ALA A 77 -13.88 5.62 -4.38
N SER A 78 -15.18 5.80 -4.66
CA SER A 78 -16.24 5.71 -3.65
C SER A 78 -16.69 4.27 -3.35
N ASN A 79 -16.13 3.26 -4.01
CA ASN A 79 -16.47 1.85 -3.77
C ASN A 79 -15.25 1.07 -3.25
N ALA A 80 -15.32 0.64 -2.00
CA ALA A 80 -14.22 -0.07 -1.35
C ALA A 80 -13.95 -1.44 -1.97
N ALA A 81 -14.97 -2.24 -2.23
CA ALA A 81 -14.80 -3.64 -2.65
C ALA A 81 -13.95 -3.79 -3.93
N PRO A 82 -14.24 -3.12 -5.05
CA PRO A 82 -13.40 -3.22 -6.25
C PRO A 82 -11.96 -2.72 -6.05
N LEU A 83 -11.77 -1.68 -5.22
CA LEU A 83 -10.42 -1.18 -4.91
C LEU A 83 -9.60 -2.24 -4.16
N PHE A 84 -10.17 -2.87 -3.13
CA PHE A 84 -9.49 -3.91 -2.39
C PHE A 84 -9.28 -5.19 -3.20
N ASP A 85 -10.20 -5.53 -4.11
CA ASP A 85 -10.02 -6.66 -5.04
C ASP A 85 -8.85 -6.40 -6.00
N TYR A 86 -8.75 -5.18 -6.52
CA TYR A 86 -7.60 -4.75 -7.31
C TYR A 86 -6.31 -4.79 -6.48
N GLY A 87 -6.29 -4.21 -5.28
CA GLY A 87 -5.14 -4.27 -4.38
C GLY A 87 -4.70 -5.70 -4.05
N ALA A 88 -5.66 -6.62 -3.87
CA ALA A 88 -5.36 -8.05 -3.67
C ALA A 88 -4.77 -8.71 -4.91
N SER A 89 -5.19 -8.31 -6.11
CA SER A 89 -4.59 -8.79 -7.36
C SER A 89 -3.13 -8.34 -7.49
N VAL A 90 -2.87 -7.05 -7.29
CA VAL A 90 -1.51 -6.49 -7.33
C VAL A 90 -0.61 -7.17 -6.28
N ARG A 91 -1.14 -7.44 -5.09
CA ARG A 91 -0.39 -8.12 -4.02
C ARG A 91 -0.02 -9.56 -4.39
N ARG A 92 -0.90 -10.31 -5.07
CA ARG A 92 -0.53 -11.65 -5.58
C ARG A 92 0.58 -11.58 -6.62
N GLU A 93 0.55 -10.59 -7.50
CA GLU A 93 1.62 -10.38 -8.47
C GLU A 93 2.95 -10.00 -7.81
N LEU A 94 2.89 -9.16 -6.76
CA LEU A 94 4.07 -8.80 -5.96
C LEU A 94 4.68 -10.03 -5.29
N ASN A 95 3.86 -10.90 -4.69
CA ASN A 95 4.33 -12.15 -4.08
C ASN A 95 5.02 -13.04 -5.10
N GLY A 96 4.42 -13.28 -6.26
CA GLY A 96 5.03 -14.08 -7.32
C GLY A 96 6.34 -13.48 -7.86
N PHE A 97 6.47 -12.15 -7.87
CA PHE A 97 7.73 -11.48 -8.22
C PHE A 97 8.80 -11.74 -7.16
N VAL A 98 8.47 -11.60 -5.89
CA VAL A 98 9.42 -11.78 -4.77
C VAL A 98 9.89 -13.24 -4.66
N GLU A 99 8.99 -14.21 -4.87
CA GLU A 99 9.33 -15.64 -4.88
C GLU A 99 10.38 -16.01 -5.95
N GLY A 100 10.43 -15.26 -7.05
CA GLY A 100 11.40 -15.44 -8.13
C GLY A 100 12.65 -14.54 -8.03
N LEU A 101 12.75 -13.70 -6.98
CA LEU A 101 13.85 -12.75 -6.83
C LEU A 101 14.94 -13.33 -5.94
N ASP A 102 16.14 -13.51 -6.50
CA ASP A 102 17.31 -13.92 -5.73
C ASP A 102 17.94 -12.74 -4.95
N ASP A 103 18.77 -13.06 -3.96
CA ASP A 103 19.39 -12.08 -3.08
C ASP A 103 20.37 -11.13 -3.82
N ASP A 104 21.06 -11.60 -4.84
CA ASP A 104 21.99 -10.78 -5.61
C ASP A 104 21.22 -9.74 -6.41
N LEU A 105 20.17 -10.15 -7.13
CA LEU A 105 19.28 -9.25 -7.87
C LEU A 105 18.51 -8.30 -6.94
N ALA A 106 18.09 -8.76 -5.76
CA ALA A 106 17.41 -7.94 -4.78
C ALA A 106 18.30 -6.79 -4.27
N ASN A 107 19.61 -6.98 -4.20
CA ASN A 107 20.58 -6.02 -3.66
C ASN A 107 21.39 -5.29 -4.75
N GLU A 108 21.21 -5.61 -6.03
CA GLU A 108 21.82 -4.89 -7.14
C GLU A 108 21.30 -3.44 -7.22
N VAL A 109 22.20 -2.47 -7.34
CA VAL A 109 21.78 -1.06 -7.53
C VAL A 109 21.35 -0.85 -8.97
N ARG A 110 20.09 -0.51 -9.15
CA ARG A 110 19.48 -0.12 -10.43
C ARG A 110 19.02 1.33 -10.39
N THR A 111 18.81 1.93 -11.55
CA THR A 111 18.27 3.29 -11.66
C THR A 111 16.79 3.21 -12.02
N PHE A 112 15.95 3.80 -11.17
CA PHE A 112 14.51 3.87 -11.37
C PHE A 112 14.04 5.30 -11.65
N ASP A 113 13.20 5.49 -12.67
CA ASP A 113 12.50 6.75 -12.88
C ASP A 113 11.28 6.83 -11.95
N VAL A 114 11.32 7.81 -11.03
CA VAL A 114 10.19 8.13 -10.16
C VAL A 114 9.90 9.62 -10.26
N ARG A 115 8.74 9.98 -10.82
CA ARG A 115 8.32 11.38 -11.07
C ARG A 115 9.34 12.16 -11.90
N SER A 116 9.78 11.59 -13.01
CA SER A 116 10.78 12.18 -13.92
C SER A 116 12.12 12.51 -13.27
N ARG A 117 12.47 11.80 -12.21
CA ARG A 117 13.77 11.85 -11.56
C ARG A 117 14.35 10.44 -11.46
N LEU A 118 15.63 10.35 -11.80
CA LEU A 118 16.37 9.09 -11.73
C LEU A 118 16.93 8.87 -10.32
N TRP A 119 16.59 7.74 -9.71
CA TRP A 119 17.00 7.37 -8.36
C TRP A 119 17.78 6.05 -8.40
N PRO A 120 19.07 6.07 -8.01
CA PRO A 120 19.80 4.83 -7.79
C PRO A 120 19.30 4.18 -6.47
N MET A 121 18.79 2.96 -6.57
CA MET A 121 18.35 2.17 -5.42
C MET A 121 18.31 0.69 -5.76
N THR A 122 18.22 -0.16 -4.74
CA THR A 122 18.06 -1.59 -4.90
C THR A 122 16.59 -1.97 -5.06
N PRO A 123 16.24 -3.08 -5.76
CA PRO A 123 14.90 -3.67 -5.73
C PRO A 123 14.39 -3.89 -4.31
N ARG A 124 15.22 -4.40 -3.40
CA ARG A 124 14.89 -4.56 -1.99
C ARG A 124 14.40 -3.27 -1.34
N LYS A 125 15.09 -2.13 -1.56
CA LYS A 125 14.66 -0.83 -1.02
C LYS A 125 13.27 -0.45 -1.54
N LEU A 126 13.01 -0.69 -2.83
CA LEU A 126 11.73 -0.37 -3.46
C LEU A 126 10.59 -1.25 -2.92
N LEU A 127 10.86 -2.53 -2.71
CA LEU A 127 9.92 -3.49 -2.11
C LEU A 127 9.51 -3.06 -0.69
N PHE A 128 10.48 -2.78 0.19
CA PHE A 128 10.16 -2.27 1.53
C PHE A 128 9.45 -0.92 1.49
N HIS A 129 9.79 -0.04 0.53
CA HIS A 129 9.09 1.23 0.35
C HIS A 129 7.60 1.03 0.05
N ILE A 130 7.21 0.06 -0.77
CA ILE A 130 5.81 -0.26 -1.07
C ILE A 130 5.02 -0.49 0.24
N LEU A 131 5.53 -1.35 1.12
CA LEU A 131 4.83 -1.71 2.35
C LEU A 131 4.77 -0.55 3.36
N LEU A 132 5.89 0.17 3.52
CA LEU A 132 5.95 1.33 4.43
C LEU A 132 5.12 2.52 3.90
N HIS A 133 5.03 2.71 2.59
CA HIS A 133 4.19 3.72 1.96
C HIS A 133 2.71 3.47 2.27
N GLU A 134 2.26 2.24 2.14
CA GLU A 134 0.91 1.82 2.50
C GLU A 134 0.62 2.09 3.99
N THR A 135 1.48 1.61 4.89
CA THR A 135 1.32 1.79 6.35
C THR A 135 1.18 3.27 6.72
N ARG A 136 2.00 4.15 6.12
CA ARG A 136 1.91 5.59 6.34
C ARG A 136 0.56 6.16 5.92
N HIS A 137 0.00 5.70 4.80
CA HIS A 137 -1.28 6.18 4.32
C HIS A 137 -2.46 5.65 5.14
N TRP A 138 -2.39 4.42 5.66
CA TRP A 138 -3.40 3.93 6.61
C TRP A 138 -3.48 4.80 7.87
N ALA A 139 -2.35 5.25 8.40
CA ALA A 139 -2.33 6.19 9.53
C ALA A 139 -2.99 7.55 9.20
N GLN A 140 -2.79 8.07 7.98
CA GLN A 140 -3.46 9.29 7.51
C GLN A 140 -4.97 9.10 7.39
N ILE A 141 -5.42 7.97 6.84
CA ILE A 141 -6.84 7.61 6.74
C ILE A 141 -7.45 7.50 8.13
N ALA A 142 -6.80 6.80 9.07
CA ALA A 142 -7.28 6.64 10.44
C ALA A 142 -7.46 8.00 11.14
N LEU A 143 -6.50 8.92 10.98
CA LEU A 143 -6.60 10.27 11.53
C LEU A 143 -7.78 11.04 10.93
N ALA A 144 -7.92 11.04 9.59
CA ALA A 144 -9.00 11.75 8.91
C ALA A 144 -10.38 11.25 9.33
N LEU A 145 -10.54 9.94 9.45
CA LEU A 145 -11.78 9.31 9.90
C LEU A 145 -12.13 9.68 11.34
N ARG A 146 -11.15 9.68 12.27
CA ARG A 146 -11.39 10.14 13.66
C ARG A 146 -11.83 11.60 13.71
N LEU A 147 -11.20 12.47 12.92
CA LEU A 147 -11.60 13.88 12.83
C LEU A 147 -13.00 14.06 12.25
N ALA A 148 -13.47 13.14 11.42
CA ALA A 148 -14.83 13.11 10.88
C ALA A 148 -15.86 12.40 11.80
N GLY A 149 -15.44 11.98 13.01
CA GLY A 149 -16.34 11.35 13.99
C GLY A 149 -16.54 9.86 13.81
N TYR A 150 -15.75 9.20 12.96
CA TYR A 150 -15.74 7.75 12.86
C TYR A 150 -14.77 7.11 13.86
N GLU A 151 -15.06 5.89 14.25
CA GLU A 151 -14.14 5.02 14.97
C GLU A 151 -13.54 4.01 13.96
N PRO A 152 -12.33 4.25 13.43
CA PRO A 152 -11.69 3.32 12.46
C PRO A 152 -11.39 1.98 13.13
N PRO A 153 -11.08 0.92 12.34
CA PRO A 153 -10.72 -0.38 12.92
C PRO A 153 -9.60 -0.20 13.94
N GLY A 154 -9.68 -0.93 15.06
CA GLY A 154 -8.66 -0.89 16.13
C GLY A 154 -7.47 -1.79 15.86
N ASP A 155 -6.54 -1.82 16.83
CA ASP A 155 -5.42 -2.77 16.85
C ASP A 155 -4.53 -2.73 15.60
N HIS A 156 -4.17 -1.50 15.19
CA HIS A 156 -3.34 -1.26 14.00
C HIS A 156 -1.84 -1.38 14.24
N ASP A 157 -1.41 -1.43 15.51
CA ASP A 157 0.01 -1.52 15.82
C ASP A 157 0.55 -2.92 15.56
N LEU A 158 1.81 -2.99 15.15
CA LEU A 158 2.51 -4.26 14.95
C LEU A 158 2.44 -5.18 16.19
N PHE A 159 2.34 -4.58 17.37
CA PHE A 159 2.16 -5.30 18.65
C PHE A 159 0.95 -6.24 18.66
N TYR A 160 -0.14 -5.89 17.97
CA TYR A 160 -1.36 -6.69 17.88
C TYR A 160 -1.39 -7.65 16.70
N SER A 161 -0.41 -7.53 15.79
CA SER A 161 -0.32 -8.39 14.62
C SER A 161 0.14 -9.81 14.97
N ARG A 162 -0.33 -10.77 14.20
CA ARG A 162 0.13 -12.16 14.26
C ARG A 162 1.33 -12.44 13.35
N ALA A 163 1.74 -11.45 12.58
CA ALA A 163 2.81 -11.56 11.58
C ALA A 163 4.19 -11.81 12.20
N LEU A 164 4.40 -11.30 13.42
CA LEU A 164 5.62 -11.49 14.20
C LEU A 164 5.27 -12.24 15.49
N LYS A 165 5.94 -13.33 15.77
CA LYS A 165 5.80 -14.16 16.96
C LYS A 165 7.04 -14.08 17.84
#